data_5e36f64ec61eb44d84aa998dd41dbd39
#
_entry.id   5e36f64ec61eb44d84aa998dd41dbd39
#
_cell.length_a   1.000
_cell.length_b   1.000
_cell.length_c   1.000
_cell.angle_alpha   90.00
_cell.angle_beta   90.00
_cell.angle_gamma   90.00
#
_symmetry.space_group_name_H-M   'P 1'
#
loop_
_entity.id
_entity.type
_entity.pdbx_description
1 polymer ?
#
loop_
_entity_poly.entity_id
_entity_poly.type
_entity_poly.pdbx_seq_one_letter_code
_entity_poly.pdbx_strand_id
1 'polypeptide(L)'
;MTLVKSNLCPTCGGLLDIDLDKQMYVCSFCGVSFDYEYFREDNVKDVASKAIMRNEYGSAKDAYDFMLAKDPHDFEALRGLFICSNKLKTMGTMNNDAAVHISADDPALKNAIENCLPEHRPYFEKVREALSELQHFRDLTDEAEDIDKKKSVERSGLGNLKSEYSHNAHRMKDTWYEILDLEPKERESVISLVLILPILIVAAIIINRSWQILIFLAVLTALTIVIYHIMKAVIAHSLRKSMVPYEKKIRELTEQHEAKCAEAEQSHNRYKMLVKEFMEMDPVPHKADKKPSDE
;
A
#
# COMPACT_ATOMS: atom_id res chain seq x y z
N MET A 1 39.53 -38.23 7.55
CA MET A 1 38.27 -38.94 7.30
C MET A 1 37.16 -37.93 7.37
N THR A 2 36.81 -37.36 6.26
CA THR A 2 35.76 -36.33 6.15
C THR A 2 34.46 -37.04 5.83
N LEU A 3 33.60 -37.03 6.81
CA LEU A 3 32.25 -37.54 6.70
C LEU A 3 31.47 -36.69 5.67
N VAL A 4 31.04 -37.31 4.59
CA VAL A 4 30.01 -36.80 3.71
C VAL A 4 28.77 -36.63 4.56
N LYS A 5 28.38 -35.41 4.87
CA LYS A 5 27.32 -35.09 5.82
C LYS A 5 25.89 -35.26 5.24
N SER A 6 25.77 -35.51 3.94
CA SER A 6 24.49 -35.91 3.34
C SER A 6 24.73 -36.98 2.29
N ASN A 7 24.52 -38.23 2.64
CA ASN A 7 24.45 -39.35 1.69
C ASN A 7 23.10 -39.38 0.97
N LEU A 8 22.55 -38.25 0.62
CA LEU A 8 21.22 -38.15 0.02
C LEU A 8 21.32 -37.94 -1.49
N CYS A 9 20.56 -38.69 -2.22
CA CYS A 9 20.44 -38.56 -3.68
C CYS A 9 19.82 -37.22 -4.08
N PRO A 10 20.48 -36.40 -4.91
CA PRO A 10 19.95 -35.14 -5.37
C PRO A 10 18.65 -35.26 -6.22
N THR A 11 18.40 -36.48 -6.75
CA THR A 11 17.26 -36.74 -7.60
C THR A 11 16.00 -37.11 -6.81
N CYS A 12 16.13 -37.89 -5.73
CA CYS A 12 14.97 -38.43 -5.02
C CYS A 12 15.03 -38.29 -3.50
N GLY A 13 16.14 -37.77 -2.94
CA GLY A 13 16.37 -37.68 -1.50
C GLY A 13 16.67 -39.01 -0.79
N GLY A 14 16.78 -40.13 -1.52
CA GLY A 14 17.17 -41.43 -0.96
C GLY A 14 18.64 -41.51 -0.60
N LEU A 15 19.04 -42.49 0.22
CA LEU A 15 20.44 -42.69 0.60
C LEU A 15 21.27 -43.10 -0.61
N LEU A 16 22.50 -42.59 -0.66
CA LEU A 16 23.50 -42.94 -1.65
C LEU A 16 24.45 -43.98 -1.06
N ASP A 17 24.65 -45.09 -1.78
CA ASP A 17 25.66 -46.09 -1.51
C ASP A 17 26.89 -45.82 -2.36
N ILE A 18 28.07 -46.22 -1.84
CA ILE A 18 29.36 -46.07 -2.53
C ILE A 18 29.68 -47.39 -3.23
N ASP A 19 29.69 -47.36 -4.57
CA ASP A 19 30.24 -48.46 -5.38
C ASP A 19 31.74 -48.21 -5.60
N LEU A 20 32.56 -48.89 -4.79
CA LEU A 20 34.03 -48.74 -4.81
C LEU A 20 34.64 -49.28 -6.11
N ASP A 21 34.01 -50.28 -6.73
CA ASP A 21 34.53 -50.90 -7.95
C ASP A 21 34.36 -49.98 -9.16
N LYS A 22 33.27 -49.26 -9.18
CA LYS A 22 32.96 -48.30 -10.25
C LYS A 22 33.34 -46.86 -9.92
N GLN A 23 33.80 -46.59 -8.69
CA GLN A 23 34.09 -45.24 -8.18
C GLN A 23 32.88 -44.29 -8.36
N MET A 24 31.70 -44.77 -8.02
CA MET A 24 30.46 -44.04 -8.18
C MET A 24 29.63 -44.06 -6.91
N TYR A 25 28.83 -43.02 -6.74
CA TYR A 25 27.71 -43.02 -5.79
C TYR A 25 26.47 -43.57 -6.50
N VAL A 26 25.81 -44.54 -5.93
CA VAL A 26 24.61 -45.17 -6.48
C VAL A 26 23.43 -44.97 -5.51
N CYS A 27 22.35 -44.47 -5.99
CA CYS A 27 21.14 -44.37 -5.19
C CYS A 27 20.41 -45.72 -5.20
N SER A 28 20.35 -46.39 -4.04
CA SER A 28 19.60 -47.63 -3.87
C SER A 28 18.10 -47.48 -4.08
N PHE A 29 17.58 -46.22 -4.05
CA PHE A 29 16.15 -45.94 -4.16
C PHE A 29 15.68 -45.67 -5.60
N CYS A 30 16.40 -44.81 -6.36
CA CYS A 30 16.01 -44.45 -7.73
C CYS A 30 16.95 -45.01 -8.80
N GLY A 31 18.02 -45.70 -8.41
CA GLY A 31 18.97 -46.33 -9.32
C GLY A 31 19.91 -45.36 -10.07
N VAL A 32 19.79 -44.06 -9.83
CA VAL A 32 20.69 -43.08 -10.46
C VAL A 32 22.08 -43.19 -9.84
N SER A 33 23.10 -43.22 -10.68
CA SER A 33 24.50 -43.21 -10.28
C SER A 33 25.13 -41.84 -10.53
N PHE A 34 26.01 -41.43 -9.63
CA PHE A 34 26.76 -40.19 -9.69
C PHE A 34 28.23 -40.49 -9.61
N ASP A 35 29.04 -39.93 -10.50
CA ASP A 35 30.47 -40.02 -10.44
C ASP A 35 30.99 -39.32 -9.19
N TYR A 36 32.16 -39.78 -8.63
CA TYR A 36 32.85 -39.02 -7.57
C TYR A 36 33.17 -37.58 -7.98
N GLU A 37 33.35 -37.32 -9.26
CA GLU A 37 33.52 -35.97 -9.80
C GLU A 37 32.26 -35.10 -9.71
N TYR A 38 31.04 -35.71 -9.56
CA TYR A 38 29.78 -34.97 -9.41
C TYR A 38 29.79 -34.08 -8.17
N PHE A 39 30.52 -34.46 -7.13
CA PHE A 39 30.69 -33.68 -5.88
C PHE A 39 31.93 -32.80 -5.92
N ARG A 40 32.55 -32.58 -7.08
CA ARG A 40 33.58 -31.54 -7.23
C ARG A 40 32.93 -30.15 -7.09
N GLU A 41 33.72 -29.23 -6.58
CA GLU A 41 33.25 -27.87 -6.22
C GLU A 41 32.48 -27.19 -7.33
N ASP A 42 32.98 -27.25 -8.59
CA ASP A 42 32.33 -26.68 -9.76
C ASP A 42 30.97 -27.34 -10.06
N ASN A 43 30.85 -28.64 -9.87
CA ASN A 43 29.61 -29.38 -10.09
C ASN A 43 28.59 -29.09 -8.96
N VAL A 44 29.03 -28.90 -7.74
CA VAL A 44 28.13 -28.56 -6.61
C VAL A 44 27.45 -27.21 -6.84
N LYS A 45 28.16 -26.20 -7.36
CA LYS A 45 27.59 -24.90 -7.73
C LYS A 45 26.51 -25.06 -8.78
N ASP A 46 26.78 -25.85 -9.82
CA ASP A 46 25.81 -26.12 -10.88
C ASP A 46 24.55 -26.87 -10.35
N VAL A 47 24.74 -27.81 -9.45
CA VAL A 47 23.65 -28.53 -8.80
C VAL A 47 22.80 -27.60 -7.97
N ALA A 48 23.41 -26.76 -7.14
CA ALA A 48 22.70 -25.77 -6.33
C ALA A 48 21.90 -24.81 -7.19
N SER A 49 22.49 -24.28 -8.26
CA SER A 49 21.84 -23.36 -9.21
C SER A 49 20.63 -24.02 -9.91
N LYS A 50 20.77 -25.26 -10.36
CA LYS A 50 19.69 -26.03 -11.00
C LYS A 50 18.57 -26.35 -10.01
N ALA A 51 18.91 -26.67 -8.76
CA ALA A 51 17.92 -26.91 -7.70
C ALA A 51 17.09 -25.65 -7.40
N ILE A 52 17.72 -24.46 -7.33
CA ILE A 52 16.98 -23.19 -7.18
C ILE A 52 16.02 -22.97 -8.35
N MET A 53 16.48 -23.21 -9.59
CA MET A 53 15.61 -23.06 -10.79
C MET A 53 14.36 -23.96 -10.73
N ARG A 54 14.48 -25.14 -10.09
CA ARG A 54 13.39 -26.09 -9.87
C ARG A 54 12.56 -25.81 -8.62
N ASN A 55 12.90 -24.78 -7.84
CA ASN A 55 12.34 -24.47 -6.52
C ASN A 55 12.64 -25.55 -5.46
N GLU A 56 13.69 -26.34 -5.65
CA GLU A 56 14.18 -27.38 -4.73
C GLU A 56 15.15 -26.74 -3.71
N TYR A 57 14.66 -25.77 -2.93
CA TYR A 57 15.50 -24.95 -2.04
C TYR A 57 16.20 -25.74 -0.94
N GLY A 58 15.63 -26.88 -0.51
CA GLY A 58 16.28 -27.80 0.43
C GLY A 58 17.57 -28.39 -0.14
N SER A 59 17.47 -28.99 -1.33
CA SER A 59 18.63 -29.57 -2.02
C SER A 59 19.70 -28.54 -2.37
N ALA A 60 19.25 -27.32 -2.75
CA ALA A 60 20.19 -26.23 -3.00
C ALA A 60 20.92 -25.79 -1.72
N LYS A 61 20.18 -25.71 -0.60
CA LYS A 61 20.76 -25.40 0.71
C LYS A 61 21.82 -26.43 1.12
N ASP A 62 21.52 -27.73 1.01
CA ASP A 62 22.45 -28.80 1.33
C ASP A 62 23.75 -28.69 0.51
N ALA A 63 23.63 -28.32 -0.77
CA ALA A 63 24.79 -28.10 -1.64
C ALA A 63 25.63 -26.88 -1.19
N TYR A 64 25.00 -25.76 -0.82
CA TYR A 64 25.73 -24.60 -0.30
C TYR A 64 26.33 -24.85 1.09
N ASP A 65 25.63 -25.57 1.97
CA ASP A 65 26.17 -25.98 3.26
C ASP A 65 27.43 -26.88 3.09
N PHE A 66 27.44 -27.76 2.07
CA PHE A 66 28.60 -28.55 1.72
C PHE A 66 29.79 -27.68 1.24
N MET A 67 29.52 -26.64 0.45
CA MET A 67 30.55 -25.68 0.02
C MET A 67 31.15 -24.96 1.23
N LEU A 68 30.30 -24.45 2.13
CA LEU A 68 30.73 -23.74 3.35
C LEU A 68 31.47 -24.64 4.35
N ALA A 69 31.21 -25.95 4.32
CA ALA A 69 32.00 -26.88 5.11
C ALA A 69 33.46 -26.99 4.63
N LYS A 70 33.73 -26.66 3.36
CA LYS A 70 35.09 -26.62 2.79
C LYS A 70 35.70 -25.22 2.91
N ASP A 71 34.96 -24.21 2.52
CA ASP A 71 35.34 -22.80 2.65
C ASP A 71 34.21 -22.01 3.31
N PRO A 72 34.30 -21.69 4.61
CA PRO A 72 33.30 -20.95 5.34
C PRO A 72 33.07 -19.50 4.81
N HIS A 73 33.97 -19.00 3.98
CA HIS A 73 33.98 -17.63 3.44
C HIS A 73 33.55 -17.57 1.97
N ASP A 74 33.14 -18.70 1.37
CA ASP A 74 32.73 -18.75 -0.03
C ASP A 74 31.55 -17.83 -0.26
N PHE A 75 31.77 -16.77 -1.05
CA PHE A 75 30.75 -15.74 -1.36
C PHE A 75 29.49 -16.31 -2.01
N GLU A 76 29.67 -17.23 -2.99
CA GLU A 76 28.57 -17.80 -3.76
C GLU A 76 27.68 -18.67 -2.86
N ALA A 77 28.30 -19.43 -1.95
CA ALA A 77 27.58 -20.26 -1.00
C ALA A 77 26.80 -19.42 0.04
N LEU A 78 27.43 -18.40 0.62
CA LEU A 78 26.77 -17.49 1.55
C LEU A 78 25.58 -16.77 0.89
N ARG A 79 25.77 -16.26 -0.32
CA ARG A 79 24.73 -15.62 -1.14
C ARG A 79 23.64 -16.63 -1.50
N GLY A 80 24.01 -17.84 -1.87
CA GLY A 80 23.10 -18.94 -2.19
C GLY A 80 22.22 -19.35 -1.02
N LEU A 81 22.76 -19.42 0.19
CA LEU A 81 21.99 -19.69 1.41
C LEU A 81 20.95 -18.60 1.68
N PHE A 82 21.30 -17.33 1.47
CA PHE A 82 20.34 -16.23 1.58
C PHE A 82 19.20 -16.39 0.57
N ILE A 83 19.53 -16.72 -0.68
CA ILE A 83 18.54 -16.98 -1.75
C ILE A 83 17.63 -18.15 -1.35
N CYS A 84 18.18 -19.27 -0.89
CA CYS A 84 17.42 -20.46 -0.51
C CYS A 84 16.51 -20.22 0.69
N SER A 85 17.04 -19.58 1.75
CA SER A 85 16.30 -19.31 2.98
C SER A 85 15.07 -18.44 2.72
N ASN A 86 15.18 -17.52 1.77
CA ASN A 86 14.13 -16.60 1.40
C ASN A 86 13.32 -17.02 0.16
N LYS A 87 13.59 -18.23 -0.36
CA LYS A 87 12.92 -18.80 -1.54
C LYS A 87 12.94 -17.87 -2.76
N LEU A 88 14.03 -17.13 -2.92
CA LEU A 88 14.26 -16.30 -4.09
C LEU A 88 14.72 -17.17 -5.27
N LYS A 89 14.39 -16.75 -6.48
CA LYS A 89 14.96 -17.39 -7.70
C LYS A 89 16.34 -16.88 -8.01
N THR A 90 16.55 -15.60 -7.84
CA THR A 90 17.81 -14.89 -8.02
C THR A 90 17.81 -13.64 -7.16
N MET A 91 18.96 -13.00 -6.97
CA MET A 91 19.03 -11.68 -6.34
C MET A 91 18.25 -10.61 -7.15
N GLY A 92 18.13 -10.80 -8.47
CA GLY A 92 17.31 -9.95 -9.33
C GLY A 92 15.83 -9.91 -8.96
N THR A 93 15.31 -10.89 -8.19
CA THR A 93 13.95 -10.86 -7.63
C THR A 93 13.75 -9.63 -6.74
N MET A 94 14.79 -9.09 -6.13
CA MET A 94 14.73 -7.88 -5.32
C MET A 94 14.38 -6.61 -6.11
N ASN A 95 14.42 -6.63 -7.44
CA ASN A 95 13.89 -5.54 -8.26
C ASN A 95 12.35 -5.43 -8.18
N ASN A 96 11.68 -6.49 -7.73
CA ASN A 96 10.23 -6.51 -7.53
C ASN A 96 9.93 -6.38 -6.02
N ASP A 97 9.82 -5.15 -5.54
CA ASP A 97 9.55 -4.79 -4.15
C ASP A 97 8.29 -5.46 -3.57
N ALA A 98 7.26 -5.67 -4.40
CA ALA A 98 6.03 -6.35 -4.00
C ALA A 98 6.23 -7.84 -3.69
N ALA A 99 7.26 -8.48 -4.28
CA ALA A 99 7.56 -9.90 -4.07
C ALA A 99 8.54 -10.16 -2.91
N VAL A 100 9.20 -9.12 -2.40
CA VAL A 100 10.24 -9.24 -1.37
C VAL A 100 9.62 -9.06 0.01
N HIS A 101 9.50 -10.14 0.79
CA HIS A 101 9.02 -10.12 2.18
C HIS A 101 10.12 -10.60 3.14
N ILE A 102 11.27 -9.94 3.08
CA ILE A 102 12.48 -10.32 3.82
C ILE A 102 12.81 -9.20 4.81
N SER A 103 13.13 -9.58 6.04
CA SER A 103 13.60 -8.63 7.05
C SER A 103 15.07 -8.28 6.84
N ALA A 104 15.46 -7.06 7.18
CA ALA A 104 16.86 -6.64 7.25
C ALA A 104 17.67 -7.46 8.29
N ASP A 105 16.98 -8.06 9.28
CA ASP A 105 17.55 -8.93 10.31
C ASP A 105 17.50 -10.42 9.95
N ASP A 106 17.37 -10.74 8.66
CA ASP A 106 17.34 -12.13 8.18
C ASP A 106 18.58 -12.92 8.67
N PRO A 107 18.38 -14.13 9.27
CA PRO A 107 19.48 -14.90 9.85
C PRO A 107 20.54 -15.33 8.83
N ALA A 108 20.12 -15.65 7.59
CA ALA A 108 21.06 -16.05 6.54
C ALA A 108 21.89 -14.84 6.07
N LEU A 109 21.28 -13.67 5.98
CA LEU A 109 21.98 -12.43 5.65
C LEU A 109 22.98 -12.04 6.75
N LYS A 110 22.57 -12.14 8.02
CA LYS A 110 23.46 -11.89 9.16
C LYS A 110 24.66 -12.84 9.17
N ASN A 111 24.40 -14.12 8.96
CA ASN A 111 25.45 -15.13 8.83
C ASN A 111 26.41 -14.81 7.67
N ALA A 112 25.87 -14.35 6.53
CA ALA A 112 26.70 -13.96 5.39
C ALA A 112 27.59 -12.75 5.69
N ILE A 113 27.08 -11.73 6.39
CA ILE A 113 27.86 -10.55 6.81
C ILE A 113 28.97 -10.91 7.79
N GLU A 114 28.68 -11.82 8.74
CA GLU A 114 29.65 -12.23 9.77
C GLU A 114 30.78 -13.10 9.21
N ASN A 115 30.49 -13.96 8.23
CA ASN A 115 31.41 -14.95 7.72
C ASN A 115 32.06 -14.62 6.37
N CYS A 116 31.58 -13.62 5.63
CA CYS A 116 32.18 -13.26 4.34
C CYS A 116 33.57 -12.64 4.50
N LEU A 117 34.36 -12.72 3.44
CA LEU A 117 35.65 -12.01 3.36
C LEU A 117 35.39 -10.47 3.43
N PRO A 118 36.35 -9.69 3.95
CA PRO A 118 36.20 -8.23 4.07
C PRO A 118 35.85 -7.53 2.74
N GLU A 119 36.32 -8.05 1.61
CA GLU A 119 36.07 -7.53 0.27
C GLU A 119 34.60 -7.71 -0.18
N HIS A 120 33.91 -8.73 0.34
CA HIS A 120 32.52 -9.04 0.01
C HIS A 120 31.52 -8.45 1.01
N ARG A 121 31.99 -7.99 2.15
CA ARG A 121 31.15 -7.43 3.20
C ARG A 121 30.29 -6.26 2.70
N PRO A 122 30.81 -5.29 1.91
CA PRO A 122 30.00 -4.19 1.40
C PRO A 122 28.78 -4.64 0.57
N TYR A 123 28.87 -5.76 -0.14
CA TYR A 123 27.75 -6.33 -0.88
C TYR A 123 26.58 -6.71 0.06
N PHE A 124 26.87 -7.53 1.08
CA PHE A 124 25.85 -8.01 2.00
C PHE A 124 25.30 -6.88 2.90
N GLU A 125 26.13 -5.91 3.26
CA GLU A 125 25.70 -4.72 4.01
C GLU A 125 24.73 -3.86 3.17
N LYS A 126 24.99 -3.71 1.87
CA LYS A 126 24.05 -3.02 0.96
C LYS A 126 22.74 -3.78 0.78
N VAL A 127 22.77 -5.11 0.72
CA VAL A 127 21.56 -5.93 0.72
C VAL A 127 20.75 -5.67 2.00
N ARG A 128 21.38 -5.63 3.15
CA ARG A 128 20.74 -5.33 4.44
C ARG A 128 20.15 -3.90 4.44
N GLU A 129 20.93 -2.92 3.97
CA GLU A 129 20.47 -1.52 3.87
C GLU A 129 19.25 -1.41 2.94
N ALA A 130 19.28 -2.09 1.78
CA ALA A 130 18.15 -2.12 0.87
C ALA A 130 16.88 -2.72 1.52
N LEU A 131 17.01 -3.83 2.25
CA LEU A 131 15.89 -4.44 2.97
C LEU A 131 15.35 -3.53 4.08
N SER A 132 16.23 -2.81 4.78
CA SER A 132 15.83 -1.81 5.78
C SER A 132 15.05 -0.65 5.16
N GLU A 133 15.50 -0.14 4.03
CA GLU A 133 14.79 0.92 3.30
C GLU A 133 13.44 0.44 2.76
N LEU A 134 13.35 -0.81 2.28
CA LEU A 134 12.08 -1.40 1.85
C LEU A 134 11.08 -1.53 3.01
N GLN A 135 11.56 -1.93 4.18
CA GLN A 135 10.73 -1.98 5.38
C GLN A 135 10.25 -0.58 5.77
N HIS A 136 11.15 0.38 5.82
CA HIS A 136 10.83 1.78 6.13
C HIS A 136 9.82 2.36 5.13
N PHE A 137 9.97 2.08 3.85
CA PHE A 137 8.98 2.46 2.83
C PHE A 137 7.58 1.90 3.13
N ARG A 138 7.49 0.63 3.54
CA ARG A 138 6.21 0.00 3.89
C ARG A 138 5.59 0.62 5.13
N ASP A 139 6.38 0.83 6.17
CA ASP A 139 5.92 1.45 7.41
C ASP A 139 5.35 2.87 7.14
N LEU A 140 6.04 3.66 6.30
CA LEU A 140 5.56 4.98 5.88
C LEU A 140 4.28 4.91 5.04
N THR A 141 4.14 3.89 4.20
CA THR A 141 2.94 3.67 3.38
C THR A 141 1.75 3.31 4.25
N ASP A 142 1.94 2.46 5.25
CA ASP A 142 0.91 2.08 6.22
C ASP A 142 0.48 3.29 7.08
N GLU A 143 1.44 4.11 7.53
CA GLU A 143 1.14 5.37 8.22
C GLU A 143 0.33 6.34 7.35
N ALA A 144 0.68 6.47 6.06
CA ALA A 144 -0.06 7.31 5.12
C ALA A 144 -1.49 6.79 4.91
N GLU A 145 -1.69 5.48 4.79
CA GLU A 145 -3.00 4.87 4.69
C GLU A 145 -3.86 5.13 5.95
N ASP A 146 -3.27 5.05 7.14
CA ASP A 146 -3.97 5.35 8.39
C ASP A 146 -4.38 6.83 8.50
N ILE A 147 -3.55 7.74 8.00
CA ILE A 147 -3.90 9.17 7.90
C ILE A 147 -5.05 9.36 6.91
N ASP A 148 -5.04 8.67 5.77
CA ASP A 148 -6.13 8.77 4.78
C ASP A 148 -7.46 8.22 5.32
N LYS A 149 -7.42 7.13 6.09
CA LYS A 149 -8.60 6.63 6.83
C LYS A 149 -9.15 7.67 7.79
N LYS A 150 -8.31 8.33 8.59
CA LYS A 150 -8.72 9.41 9.50
C LYS A 150 -9.32 10.59 8.73
N LYS A 151 -8.69 10.98 7.61
CA LYS A 151 -9.19 12.04 6.73
C LYS A 151 -10.56 11.69 6.14
N SER A 152 -10.81 10.43 5.78
CA SER A 152 -12.09 9.97 5.24
C SER A 152 -13.21 10.06 6.30
N VAL A 153 -12.93 9.76 7.55
CA VAL A 153 -13.87 9.91 8.67
C VAL A 153 -14.27 11.38 8.86
N GLU A 154 -13.28 12.29 8.87
CA GLU A 154 -13.55 13.73 9.01
C GLU A 154 -14.34 14.29 7.81
N ARG A 155 -14.05 13.83 6.58
CA ARG A 155 -14.84 14.17 5.39
C ARG A 155 -16.29 13.67 5.48
N SER A 156 -16.49 12.47 6.00
CA SER A 156 -17.82 11.91 6.22
C SER A 156 -18.60 12.73 7.26
N GLY A 157 -17.96 13.11 8.38
CA GLY A 157 -18.55 14.00 9.38
C GLY A 157 -18.98 15.34 8.80
N LEU A 158 -18.12 15.96 7.99
CA LEU A 158 -18.45 17.20 7.27
C LEU A 158 -19.61 17.02 6.29
N GLY A 159 -19.65 15.88 5.59
CA GLY A 159 -20.74 15.51 4.68
C GLY A 159 -22.08 15.38 5.42
N ASN A 160 -22.08 14.72 6.57
CA ASN A 160 -23.27 14.57 7.41
C ASN A 160 -23.81 15.93 7.90
N LEU A 161 -22.93 16.83 8.36
CA LEU A 161 -23.33 18.19 8.74
C LEU A 161 -23.96 18.98 7.58
N LYS A 162 -23.39 18.87 6.39
CA LYS A 162 -23.95 19.52 5.19
C LYS A 162 -25.31 18.92 4.81
N SER A 163 -25.46 17.60 4.91
CA SER A 163 -26.72 16.91 4.63
C SER A 163 -27.80 17.28 5.64
N GLU A 164 -27.48 17.31 6.94
CA GLU A 164 -28.38 17.71 8.01
C GLU A 164 -28.86 19.15 7.83
N TYR A 165 -27.95 20.05 7.47
CA TYR A 165 -28.31 21.43 7.16
C TYR A 165 -29.26 21.51 5.98
N SER A 166 -29.00 20.79 4.89
CA SER A 166 -29.88 20.76 3.72
C SER A 166 -31.27 20.25 4.08
N HIS A 167 -31.33 19.17 4.88
CA HIS A 167 -32.57 18.59 5.36
C HIS A 167 -33.35 19.57 6.25
N ASN A 168 -32.69 20.23 7.19
CA ASN A 168 -33.31 21.24 8.06
C ASN A 168 -33.78 22.46 7.31
N ALA A 169 -33.06 22.89 6.26
CA ALA A 169 -33.47 23.97 5.38
C ALA A 169 -34.72 23.61 4.56
N HIS A 170 -34.81 22.35 4.07
CA HIS A 170 -36.03 21.85 3.43
C HIS A 170 -37.19 21.73 4.44
N ARG A 171 -36.94 21.18 5.61
CA ARG A 171 -37.96 21.04 6.66
C ARG A 171 -38.54 22.36 7.11
N MET A 172 -37.72 23.42 7.24
CA MET A 172 -38.23 24.78 7.49
C MET A 172 -39.18 25.25 6.41
N LYS A 173 -38.87 24.97 5.16
CA LYS A 173 -39.73 25.32 4.02
C LYS A 173 -41.04 24.52 4.07
N ASP A 174 -40.97 23.24 4.39
CA ASP A 174 -42.12 22.36 4.51
C ASP A 174 -42.99 22.72 5.73
N THR A 175 -42.40 23.10 6.88
CA THR A 175 -43.13 23.56 8.05
C THR A 175 -43.97 24.81 7.79
N TRP A 176 -43.50 25.74 6.95
CA TRP A 176 -44.30 26.88 6.54
C TRP A 176 -45.53 26.47 5.71
N TYR A 177 -45.41 25.42 4.88
CA TYR A 177 -46.53 24.88 4.13
C TYR A 177 -47.50 24.09 5.00
N GLU A 178 -46.99 23.38 6.06
CA GLU A 178 -47.81 22.72 7.07
C GLU A 178 -48.60 23.73 7.94
N ILE A 179 -47.98 24.83 8.37
CA ILE A 179 -48.63 25.90 9.14
C ILE A 179 -49.76 26.53 8.34
N LEU A 180 -49.63 26.56 7.03
CA LEU A 180 -50.64 27.09 6.12
C LEU A 180 -51.67 26.04 5.67
N ASP A 181 -51.57 24.79 6.18
CA ASP A 181 -52.47 23.66 5.87
C ASP A 181 -52.66 23.40 4.37
N LEU A 182 -51.53 23.44 3.64
CA LEU A 182 -51.54 23.36 2.19
C LEU A 182 -51.14 21.97 1.70
N GLU A 183 -52.01 21.32 0.94
CA GLU A 183 -51.69 20.06 0.24
C GLU A 183 -50.61 20.24 -0.85
N PRO A 184 -49.82 19.19 -1.15
CA PRO A 184 -48.75 19.25 -2.15
C PRO A 184 -49.19 19.73 -3.55
N LYS A 185 -50.44 19.47 -3.89
CA LYS A 185 -51.05 19.85 -5.18
C LYS A 185 -51.42 21.34 -5.23
N GLU A 186 -51.62 21.97 -4.05
CA GLU A 186 -51.97 23.37 -3.92
C GLU A 186 -50.76 24.29 -3.83
N ARG A 187 -49.55 23.74 -3.65
CA ARG A 187 -48.29 24.51 -3.51
C ARG A 187 -47.99 25.40 -4.72
N GLU A 188 -48.27 24.94 -5.94
CA GLU A 188 -48.13 25.77 -7.15
C GLU A 188 -49.19 26.86 -7.21
N SER A 189 -50.43 26.55 -6.76
CA SER A 189 -51.52 27.52 -6.68
C SER A 189 -51.25 28.58 -5.63
N VAL A 190 -50.57 28.25 -4.53
CA VAL A 190 -50.26 29.22 -3.47
C VAL A 190 -49.17 30.19 -3.90
N ILE A 191 -48.18 29.77 -4.68
CA ILE A 191 -47.21 30.70 -5.26
C ILE A 191 -47.92 31.72 -6.15
N SER A 192 -48.88 31.27 -6.94
CA SER A 192 -49.72 32.18 -7.74
C SER A 192 -50.68 32.99 -6.86
N LEU A 193 -51.24 32.40 -5.79
CA LEU A 193 -52.10 33.10 -4.84
C LEU A 193 -51.33 34.15 -4.02
N VAL A 194 -50.12 33.86 -3.57
CA VAL A 194 -49.21 34.81 -2.89
C VAL A 194 -48.82 35.98 -3.79
N LEU A 195 -48.78 35.76 -5.10
CA LEU A 195 -48.55 36.84 -6.09
C LEU A 195 -49.84 37.58 -6.46
N ILE A 196 -50.99 36.90 -6.54
CA ILE A 196 -52.27 37.47 -6.96
C ILE A 196 -53.02 38.15 -5.79
N LEU A 197 -52.95 37.56 -4.57
CA LEU A 197 -53.61 38.10 -3.38
C LEU A 197 -53.18 39.54 -3.05
N PRO A 198 -51.91 39.92 -3.05
CA PRO A 198 -51.53 41.32 -2.87
C PRO A 198 -52.05 42.23 -3.99
N ILE A 199 -52.13 41.71 -5.23
CA ILE A 199 -52.67 42.48 -6.36
C ILE A 199 -54.17 42.71 -6.17
N LEU A 200 -54.93 41.71 -5.75
CA LEU A 200 -56.34 41.80 -5.45
C LEU A 200 -56.63 42.69 -4.23
N ILE A 201 -55.81 42.59 -3.20
CA ILE A 201 -55.87 43.43 -1.99
C ILE A 201 -55.58 44.89 -2.38
N VAL A 202 -54.56 45.13 -3.20
CA VAL A 202 -54.24 46.46 -3.74
C VAL A 202 -55.43 47.03 -4.54
N ALA A 203 -56.00 46.19 -5.41
CA ALA A 203 -57.22 46.63 -6.19
C ALA A 203 -58.41 46.92 -5.29
N ALA A 204 -58.68 46.04 -4.28
CA ALA A 204 -59.80 46.25 -3.35
C ALA A 204 -59.64 47.51 -2.47
N ILE A 205 -58.40 47.82 -2.09
CA ILE A 205 -58.07 48.96 -1.26
C ILE A 205 -58.07 50.29 -2.08
N ILE A 206 -57.65 50.24 -3.34
CA ILE A 206 -57.78 51.38 -4.25
C ILE A 206 -59.23 51.70 -4.44
N ILE A 207 -60.08 50.66 -4.57
CA ILE A 207 -61.57 50.86 -4.72
C ILE A 207 -62.18 51.41 -3.41
N ASN A 208 -61.73 50.96 -2.24
CA ASN A 208 -62.27 51.29 -0.91
C ASN A 208 -61.59 52.49 -0.21
N ARG A 209 -60.58 53.10 -0.81
CA ARG A 209 -59.82 54.28 -0.33
C ARG A 209 -59.11 54.11 1.04
N SER A 210 -58.86 52.90 1.49
CA SER A 210 -58.23 52.61 2.82
C SER A 210 -56.72 52.43 2.70
N TRP A 211 -55.93 53.43 2.43
CA TRP A 211 -54.50 53.44 2.29
C TRP A 211 -53.74 52.88 3.55
N GLN A 212 -54.33 53.00 4.73
CA GLN A 212 -53.73 52.54 6.00
C GLN A 212 -53.57 51.05 6.02
N ILE A 213 -54.49 50.25 5.49
CA ILE A 213 -54.43 48.80 5.43
C ILE A 213 -53.35 48.34 4.45
N LEU A 214 -53.19 49.04 3.33
CA LEU A 214 -52.10 48.80 2.37
C LEU A 214 -50.68 48.92 3.02
N ILE A 215 -50.50 50.04 3.71
CA ILE A 215 -49.22 50.31 4.39
C ILE A 215 -48.97 49.29 5.45
N PHE A 216 -49.96 48.88 6.25
CA PHE A 216 -49.84 47.86 7.25
C PHE A 216 -49.42 46.49 6.65
N LEU A 217 -50.09 46.05 5.58
CA LEU A 217 -49.74 44.80 4.87
C LEU A 217 -48.37 44.85 4.20
N ALA A 218 -48.01 45.98 3.60
CA ALA A 218 -46.68 46.17 3.04
C ALA A 218 -45.58 46.11 4.10
N VAL A 219 -45.80 46.71 5.26
CA VAL A 219 -44.87 46.63 6.39
C VAL A 219 -44.80 45.21 6.92
N LEU A 220 -45.90 44.49 7.07
CA LEU A 220 -45.93 43.12 7.55
C LEU A 220 -45.19 42.18 6.59
N THR A 221 -45.40 42.30 5.27
CA THR A 221 -44.69 41.51 4.27
C THR A 221 -43.20 41.84 4.23
N ALA A 222 -42.82 43.11 4.33
CA ALA A 222 -41.42 43.49 4.45
C ALA A 222 -40.76 42.91 5.68
N LEU A 223 -41.44 42.90 6.83
CA LEU A 223 -40.98 42.38 8.09
C LEU A 223 -40.75 40.84 8.05
N THR A 224 -41.69 40.12 7.42
CA THR A 224 -41.55 38.67 7.21
C THR A 224 -40.37 38.30 6.31
N ILE A 225 -40.16 39.08 5.24
CA ILE A 225 -38.99 38.90 4.34
C ILE A 225 -37.68 39.16 5.10
N VAL A 226 -37.61 40.23 5.90
CA VAL A 226 -36.43 40.55 6.71
C VAL A 226 -36.13 39.45 7.72
N ILE A 227 -37.16 38.97 8.46
CA ILE A 227 -37.01 37.87 9.41
C ILE A 227 -36.50 36.61 8.71
N TYR A 228 -37.05 36.26 7.55
CA TYR A 228 -36.60 35.12 6.76
C TYR A 228 -35.11 35.23 6.38
N HIS A 229 -34.67 36.39 5.91
CA HIS A 229 -33.25 36.59 5.57
C HIS A 229 -32.32 36.56 6.78
N ILE A 230 -32.77 37.13 7.93
CA ILE A 230 -32.01 37.06 9.18
C ILE A 230 -31.88 35.61 9.65
N MET A 231 -32.95 34.83 9.69
CA MET A 231 -32.93 33.43 10.07
C MET A 231 -32.00 32.62 9.15
N LYS A 232 -32.12 32.82 7.84
CA LYS A 232 -31.20 32.17 6.87
C LYS A 232 -29.74 32.53 7.12
N ALA A 233 -29.46 33.79 7.41
CA ALA A 233 -28.06 34.23 7.71
C ALA A 233 -27.53 33.63 9.03
N VAL A 234 -28.35 33.58 10.07
CA VAL A 234 -27.99 32.97 11.38
C VAL A 234 -27.70 31.49 11.21
N ILE A 235 -28.54 30.76 10.51
CA ILE A 235 -28.35 29.33 10.27
C ILE A 235 -27.08 29.07 9.44
N ALA A 236 -26.89 29.86 8.37
CA ALA A 236 -25.68 29.77 7.54
C ALA A 236 -24.38 30.08 8.34
N HIS A 237 -24.45 31.07 9.23
CA HIS A 237 -23.34 31.44 10.10
C HIS A 237 -23.02 30.31 11.12
N SER A 238 -24.05 29.75 11.76
CA SER A 238 -23.91 28.62 12.69
C SER A 238 -23.31 27.40 12.01
N LEU A 239 -23.80 27.03 10.83
CA LEU A 239 -23.25 25.95 10.03
C LEU A 239 -21.77 26.19 9.70
N ARG A 240 -21.44 27.37 9.17
CA ARG A 240 -20.07 27.73 8.81
C ARG A 240 -19.13 27.60 10.02
N LYS A 241 -19.58 28.05 11.18
CA LYS A 241 -18.84 27.90 12.44
C LYS A 241 -18.60 26.44 12.82
N SER A 242 -19.59 25.57 12.63
CA SER A 242 -19.49 24.13 12.88
C SER A 242 -18.62 23.39 11.86
N MET A 243 -18.51 23.88 10.63
CA MET A 243 -17.68 23.27 9.57
C MET A 243 -16.19 23.61 9.69
N VAL A 244 -15.84 24.78 10.21
CA VAL A 244 -14.44 25.25 10.32
C VAL A 244 -13.51 24.24 10.99
N PRO A 245 -13.84 23.61 12.13
CA PRO A 245 -12.95 22.62 12.76
C PRO A 245 -12.69 21.40 11.88
N TYR A 246 -13.70 20.90 11.15
CA TYR A 246 -13.54 19.79 10.23
C TYR A 246 -12.64 20.16 9.05
N GLU A 247 -12.88 21.31 8.44
CA GLU A 247 -12.07 21.79 7.31
C GLU A 247 -10.60 21.99 7.72
N LYS A 248 -10.37 22.55 8.91
CA LYS A 248 -9.02 22.68 9.47
C LYS A 248 -8.37 21.32 9.66
N LYS A 249 -9.08 20.37 10.27
CA LYS A 249 -8.57 19.03 10.51
C LYS A 249 -8.27 18.26 9.23
N ILE A 250 -9.17 18.35 8.24
CA ILE A 250 -8.96 17.75 6.91
C ILE A 250 -7.71 18.31 6.24
N ARG A 251 -7.48 19.62 6.34
CA ARG A 251 -6.28 20.25 5.78
C ARG A 251 -5.01 19.76 6.48
N GLU A 252 -4.98 19.75 7.81
CA GLU A 252 -3.85 19.24 8.59
C GLU A 252 -3.53 17.78 8.24
N LEU A 253 -4.56 16.92 8.15
CA LEU A 253 -4.39 15.52 7.75
C LEU A 253 -3.93 15.37 6.29
N THR A 254 -4.34 16.28 5.40
CA THR A 254 -3.89 16.28 4.00
C THR A 254 -2.41 16.63 3.90
N GLU A 255 -1.96 17.66 4.63
CA GLU A 255 -0.54 18.04 4.68
C GLU A 255 0.33 16.91 5.28
N GLN A 256 -0.16 16.25 6.34
CA GLN A 256 0.54 15.10 6.93
C GLN A 256 0.62 13.91 5.96
N HIS A 257 -0.47 13.60 5.26
CA HIS A 257 -0.50 12.53 4.27
C HIS A 257 0.47 12.81 3.12
N GLU A 258 0.48 14.02 2.57
CA GLU A 258 1.39 14.41 1.48
C GLU A 258 2.86 14.33 1.93
N ALA A 259 3.17 14.76 3.16
CA ALA A 259 4.51 14.65 3.72
C ALA A 259 4.95 13.17 3.85
N LYS A 260 4.07 12.29 4.37
CA LYS A 260 4.37 10.86 4.50
C LYS A 260 4.53 10.16 3.15
N CYS A 261 3.71 10.51 2.17
CA CYS A 261 3.87 9.98 0.81
C CYS A 261 5.21 10.42 0.18
N ALA A 262 5.65 11.66 0.40
CA ALA A 262 6.93 12.13 -0.10
C ALA A 262 8.13 11.43 0.58
N GLU A 263 8.06 11.19 1.90
CA GLU A 263 9.06 10.41 2.63
C GLU A 263 9.11 8.96 2.12
N ALA A 264 7.95 8.34 1.90
CA ALA A 264 7.84 6.99 1.36
C ALA A 264 8.45 6.89 -0.04
N GLU A 265 8.20 7.86 -0.91
CA GLU A 265 8.78 7.90 -2.25
C GLU A 265 10.31 8.03 -2.20
N GLN A 266 10.86 8.83 -1.29
CA GLN A 266 12.30 8.95 -1.11
C GLN A 266 12.93 7.62 -0.67
N SER A 267 12.33 6.94 0.34
CA SER A 267 12.80 5.64 0.81
C SER A 267 12.73 4.58 -0.30
N HIS A 268 11.65 4.55 -1.08
CA HIS A 268 11.51 3.66 -2.22
C HIS A 268 12.56 3.89 -3.31
N ASN A 269 12.84 5.15 -3.63
CA ASN A 269 13.88 5.49 -4.60
C ASN A 269 15.27 5.09 -4.09
N ARG A 270 15.53 5.26 -2.79
CA ARG A 270 16.76 4.82 -2.16
C ARG A 270 16.90 3.30 -2.19
N TYR A 271 15.84 2.56 -1.89
CA TYR A 271 15.79 1.11 -2.06
C TYR A 271 16.20 0.68 -3.47
N LYS A 272 15.58 1.26 -4.50
CA LYS A 272 15.89 0.94 -5.91
C LYS A 272 17.35 1.22 -6.27
N MET A 273 17.88 2.32 -5.74
CA MET A 273 19.28 2.68 -5.96
C MET A 273 20.21 1.66 -5.30
N LEU A 274 19.94 1.26 -4.06
CA LEU A 274 20.73 0.26 -3.34
C LEU A 274 20.66 -1.11 -4.02
N VAL A 275 19.47 -1.52 -4.52
CA VAL A 275 19.33 -2.76 -5.30
C VAL A 275 20.21 -2.72 -6.53
N LYS A 276 20.23 -1.63 -7.26
CA LYS A 276 21.10 -1.47 -8.42
C LYS A 276 22.58 -1.55 -8.03
N GLU A 277 22.99 -0.86 -6.96
CA GLU A 277 24.37 -0.83 -6.50
C GLU A 277 24.88 -2.22 -6.09
N PHE A 278 24.13 -2.97 -5.27
CA PHE A 278 24.62 -4.32 -4.89
C PHE A 278 24.57 -5.31 -6.08
N MET A 279 23.62 -5.13 -7.03
CA MET A 279 23.59 -5.94 -8.24
C MET A 279 24.82 -5.69 -9.14
N GLU A 280 25.33 -4.46 -9.20
CA GLU A 280 26.58 -4.12 -9.90
C GLU A 280 27.82 -4.66 -9.18
N MET A 281 27.75 -4.82 -7.86
CA MET A 281 28.82 -5.41 -7.03
C MET A 281 28.82 -6.95 -7.03
N ASP A 282 27.76 -7.60 -7.53
CA ASP A 282 27.61 -9.05 -7.51
C ASP A 282 28.62 -9.70 -8.49
N PRO A 283 29.63 -10.45 -7.99
CA PRO A 283 30.61 -11.08 -8.86
C PRO A 283 30.07 -12.31 -9.62
N VAL A 284 28.86 -12.80 -9.23
CA VAL A 284 28.24 -13.95 -9.89
C VAL A 284 27.47 -13.50 -11.12
N PRO A 285 27.84 -13.90 -12.33
CA PRO A 285 27.18 -13.46 -13.55
C PRO A 285 25.71 -13.89 -13.56
N HIS A 286 24.80 -12.91 -13.74
CA HIS A 286 23.38 -13.17 -13.90
C HIS A 286 23.13 -13.82 -15.27
N LYS A 287 22.93 -15.14 -15.31
CA LYS A 287 22.58 -15.88 -16.54
C LYS A 287 21.21 -15.50 -17.14
N ALA A 288 20.49 -14.57 -16.54
CA ALA A 288 19.12 -14.21 -16.96
C ALA A 288 19.02 -13.22 -18.14
N ASP A 289 20.12 -12.62 -18.61
CA ASP A 289 20.07 -11.58 -19.65
C ASP A 289 20.49 -12.05 -21.06
N LYS A 290 20.63 -13.35 -21.29
CA LYS A 290 20.64 -13.84 -22.66
C LYS A 290 19.20 -13.94 -23.18
N LYS A 291 18.70 -12.89 -23.86
CA LYS A 291 17.63 -13.04 -24.84
C LYS A 291 17.95 -14.26 -25.70
N PRO A 292 16.96 -15.12 -26.00
CA PRO A 292 17.15 -16.12 -27.05
C PRO A 292 17.48 -15.32 -28.31
N SER A 293 18.72 -15.45 -28.78
CA SER A 293 19.09 -15.02 -30.11
C SER A 293 18.28 -15.87 -31.07
N ASP A 294 17.52 -15.19 -31.91
CA ASP A 294 16.87 -15.75 -33.08
C ASP A 294 17.85 -16.65 -33.83
N GLU A 295 17.60 -17.95 -33.82
CA GLU A 295 18.05 -18.93 -34.82
C GLU A 295 16.82 -19.72 -35.30
#